data_2a0a2519096da3c57acf22568b60b382
#
_entry.id   2a0a2519096da3c57acf22568b60b382
#
_cell.length_a   1.000
_cell.length_b   1.000
_cell.length_c   1.000
_cell.angle_alpha   90.00
_cell.angle_beta   90.00
_cell.angle_gamma   90.00
#
_symmetry.space_group_name_H-M   'P 1'
#
loop_
_entity.id
_entity.type
_entity.pdbx_description
1 polymer ?
#
loop_
_entity_poly.entity_id
_entity_poly.type
_entity_poly.pdbx_seq_one_letter_code
_entity_poly.pdbx_strand_id
1 'polypeptide(L)'
;IPGLCGKSENITVRSLVGRFLEHSRVFWFSNGGREELYIGSADWMPRNLNDRVELMIPVEDSDCRNRIKEMLHMELSDNQKAHIMQPDGTWRKVIAQENQFCAQNNFQILAEKRDKEQQMTLRQKLEPYIPVK
;
A
#
# COMPACT_ATOMS: atom_id res chain seq x y z
N ILE A 1 -15.79 15.44 0.46
CA ILE A 1 -14.72 16.43 0.25
C ILE A 1 -13.95 16.53 1.58
N PRO A 2 -12.62 16.38 1.58
CA PRO A 2 -11.78 16.51 2.78
C PRO A 2 -11.54 17.99 3.15
N GLY A 3 -11.13 18.23 4.40
CA GLY A 3 -10.66 19.54 4.85
C GLY A 3 -11.73 20.61 5.03
N LEU A 4 -13.00 20.23 5.11
CA LEU A 4 -14.09 21.19 5.42
C LEU A 4 -14.16 21.45 6.93
N CYS A 5 -14.09 22.73 7.30
CA CYS A 5 -14.16 23.16 8.71
C CYS A 5 -15.41 22.64 9.40
N GLY A 6 -15.26 22.05 10.60
CA GLY A 6 -16.32 21.47 11.40
C GLY A 6 -16.95 20.19 10.86
N LYS A 7 -16.41 19.63 9.74
CA LYS A 7 -16.98 18.43 9.10
C LYS A 7 -15.93 17.38 8.77
N SER A 8 -14.84 17.75 8.14
CA SER A 8 -13.86 16.80 7.58
C SER A 8 -12.43 17.34 7.58
N GLU A 9 -12.11 18.26 8.46
CA GLU A 9 -10.77 18.86 8.59
C GLU A 9 -9.68 17.82 8.94
N ASN A 10 -10.07 16.72 9.54
CA ASN A 10 -9.18 15.59 9.89
C ASN A 10 -9.14 14.50 8.80
N ILE A 11 -9.81 14.70 7.67
CA ILE A 11 -9.77 13.77 6.53
C ILE A 11 -8.77 14.27 5.49
N THR A 12 -7.87 13.40 5.08
CA THR A 12 -6.95 13.63 3.96
C THR A 12 -7.23 12.60 2.86
N VAL A 13 -7.34 13.07 1.63
CA VAL A 13 -7.45 12.20 0.45
C VAL A 13 -6.23 12.40 -0.43
N ARG A 14 -5.55 11.29 -0.71
CA ARG A 14 -4.31 11.24 -1.46
C ARG A 14 -4.46 10.30 -2.66
N SER A 15 -3.93 10.69 -3.81
CA SER A 15 -3.90 9.89 -5.03
C SER A 15 -2.47 9.75 -5.53
N LEU A 16 -2.09 8.55 -5.94
CA LEU A 16 -0.82 8.26 -6.58
C LEU A 16 -1.07 8.01 -8.06
N VAL A 17 -0.47 8.83 -8.93
CA VAL A 17 -0.55 8.69 -10.39
C VAL A 17 0.80 8.22 -10.90
N GLY A 18 0.97 6.91 -11.00
CA GLY A 18 2.23 6.26 -11.35
C GLY A 18 2.14 5.41 -12.62
N ARG A 19 3.17 4.60 -12.83
CA ARG A 19 3.30 3.70 -13.97
C ARG A 19 2.36 2.49 -13.87
N PHE A 20 2.13 2.01 -12.63
CA PHE A 20 1.35 0.81 -12.37
C PHE A 20 0.00 1.18 -11.79
N LEU A 21 -1.03 0.43 -12.18
CA LEU A 21 -2.33 0.49 -11.54
C LEU A 21 -2.24 -0.21 -10.17
N GLU A 22 -2.51 0.52 -9.10
CA GLU A 22 -2.64 -0.03 -7.76
C GLU A 22 -4.06 -0.60 -7.60
N HIS A 23 -4.13 -1.88 -7.26
CA HIS A 23 -5.41 -2.59 -7.10
C HIS A 23 -5.55 -3.20 -5.70
N SER A 24 -4.75 -2.76 -4.76
CA SER A 24 -4.81 -3.17 -3.37
C SER A 24 -5.99 -2.49 -2.67
N ARG A 25 -6.77 -3.25 -1.91
CA ARG A 25 -7.86 -2.73 -1.09
C ARG A 25 -7.56 -3.12 0.33
N VAL A 26 -7.08 -2.16 1.11
CA VAL A 26 -6.61 -2.34 2.47
C VAL A 26 -7.37 -1.38 3.38
N PHE A 27 -7.78 -1.89 4.53
CA PHE A 27 -8.45 -1.14 5.57
C PHE A 27 -7.67 -1.28 6.87
N TRP A 28 -7.21 -0.16 7.41
CA TRP A 28 -6.44 -0.15 8.64
C TRP A 28 -7.07 0.80 9.64
N PHE A 29 -7.50 0.26 10.78
CA PHE A 29 -8.18 0.96 11.84
C PHE A 29 -7.34 0.97 13.11
N SER A 30 -7.18 2.13 13.74
CA SER A 30 -6.52 2.25 15.05
C SER A 30 -7.35 1.67 16.20
N ASN A 31 -8.67 1.71 16.09
CA ASN A 31 -9.66 1.09 16.99
C ASN A 31 -9.31 1.23 18.48
N GLY A 32 -9.02 2.46 18.94
CA GLY A 32 -8.68 2.73 20.34
C GLY A 32 -7.43 2.00 20.85
N GLY A 33 -6.45 1.75 19.96
CA GLY A 33 -5.19 1.06 20.27
C GLY A 33 -5.22 -0.45 20.00
N ARG A 34 -6.38 -1.03 19.67
CA ARG A 34 -6.50 -2.42 19.20
C ARG A 34 -6.57 -2.42 17.68
N GLU A 35 -5.46 -2.23 17.04
CA GLU A 35 -5.38 -2.12 15.58
C GLU A 35 -6.01 -3.32 14.85
N GLU A 36 -6.85 -3.02 13.88
CA GLU A 36 -7.45 -3.98 12.97
C GLU A 36 -7.00 -3.70 11.53
N LEU A 37 -6.65 -4.75 10.81
CA LEU A 37 -6.20 -4.69 9.44
C LEU A 37 -6.95 -5.71 8.60
N TYR A 38 -7.52 -5.24 7.50
CA TYR A 38 -8.26 -6.07 6.56
C TYR A 38 -7.77 -5.85 5.14
N ILE A 39 -7.88 -6.90 4.32
CA ILE A 39 -7.77 -6.82 2.87
C ILE A 39 -9.10 -7.20 2.25
N GLY A 40 -9.45 -6.60 1.12
CA GLY A 40 -10.73 -6.82 0.49
C GLY A 40 -10.68 -6.93 -1.02
N SER A 41 -11.75 -7.47 -1.60
CA SER A 41 -11.94 -7.57 -3.05
C SER A 41 -12.78 -6.43 -3.63
N ALA A 42 -13.55 -5.71 -2.80
CA ALA A 42 -14.48 -4.68 -3.25
C ALA A 42 -13.79 -3.34 -3.55
N ASP A 43 -14.05 -2.77 -4.71
CA ASP A 43 -13.91 -1.34 -4.91
C ASP A 43 -15.06 -0.60 -4.21
N TRP A 44 -14.84 0.65 -3.83
CA TRP A 44 -15.91 1.49 -3.24
C TRP A 44 -16.82 2.06 -4.34
N MET A 45 -17.33 1.17 -5.17
CA MET A 45 -18.29 1.48 -6.24
C MET A 45 -19.65 0.88 -5.92
N PRO A 46 -20.76 1.53 -6.31
CA PRO A 46 -22.10 1.00 -6.07
C PRO A 46 -22.28 -0.44 -6.54
N ARG A 47 -21.75 -0.77 -7.70
CA ARG A 47 -21.77 -2.13 -8.27
C ARG A 47 -21.13 -3.18 -7.35
N ASN A 48 -20.00 -2.87 -6.72
CA ASN A 48 -19.31 -3.80 -5.84
C ASN A 48 -20.01 -3.94 -4.50
N LEU A 49 -20.55 -2.82 -3.98
CA LEU A 49 -21.15 -2.78 -2.66
C LEU A 49 -22.60 -3.31 -2.63
N ASN A 50 -23.35 -3.22 -3.75
CA ASN A 50 -24.76 -3.56 -3.79
C ASN A 50 -25.08 -4.83 -4.60
N ASP A 51 -24.29 -5.12 -5.65
CA ASP A 51 -24.66 -6.13 -6.65
C ASP A 51 -23.71 -7.32 -6.71
N ARG A 52 -22.64 -7.35 -5.90
CA ARG A 52 -21.64 -8.41 -5.89
C ARG A 52 -21.47 -9.03 -4.52
N VAL A 53 -21.05 -10.29 -4.53
CA VAL A 53 -20.49 -10.93 -3.34
C VAL A 53 -19.02 -10.61 -3.29
N GLU A 54 -18.61 -9.93 -2.24
CA GLU A 54 -17.23 -9.49 -2.04
C GLU A 54 -16.69 -10.06 -0.72
N LEU A 55 -15.39 -10.17 -0.62
CA LEU A 55 -14.70 -10.67 0.57
C LEU A 55 -13.96 -9.54 1.28
N MET A 56 -14.01 -9.55 2.60
CA MET A 56 -13.14 -8.79 3.49
C MET A 56 -12.53 -9.75 4.50
N ILE A 57 -11.21 -9.84 4.52
CA ILE A 57 -10.47 -10.83 5.31
C ILE A 57 -9.61 -10.09 6.34
N PRO A 58 -9.73 -10.41 7.64
CA PRO A 58 -8.82 -9.89 8.65
C PRO A 58 -7.41 -10.45 8.45
N VAL A 59 -6.40 -9.61 8.58
CA VAL A 59 -5.00 -10.02 8.51
C VAL A 59 -4.49 -10.19 9.94
N GLU A 60 -4.39 -11.43 10.39
CA GLU A 60 -4.00 -11.77 11.76
C GLU A 60 -2.51 -12.04 11.90
N ASP A 61 -1.88 -12.62 10.87
CA ASP A 61 -0.45 -12.92 10.85
C ASP A 61 0.40 -11.65 10.98
N SER A 62 1.35 -11.65 11.90
CA SER A 62 2.17 -10.48 12.23
C SER A 62 3.04 -10.01 11.08
N ASP A 63 3.62 -10.95 10.31
CA ASP A 63 4.54 -10.62 9.22
C ASP A 63 3.77 -10.04 8.04
N CYS A 64 2.60 -10.62 7.73
CA CYS A 64 1.68 -10.07 6.74
C CYS A 64 1.20 -8.66 7.14
N ARG A 65 0.83 -8.46 8.41
CA ARG A 65 0.44 -7.14 8.93
C ARG A 65 1.54 -6.11 8.75
N ASN A 66 2.75 -6.44 9.17
CA ASN A 66 3.89 -5.54 9.07
C ASN A 66 4.20 -5.17 7.62
N ARG A 67 4.15 -6.15 6.71
CA ARG A 67 4.36 -5.93 5.28
C ARG A 67 3.31 -5.00 4.66
N ILE A 68 2.03 -5.15 5.03
CA ILE A 68 0.96 -4.28 4.53
C ILE A 68 1.10 -2.87 5.10
N LYS A 69 1.44 -2.73 6.39
CA LYS A 69 1.71 -1.42 6.99
C LYS A 69 2.88 -0.71 6.32
N GLU A 70 3.98 -1.44 6.06
CA GLU A 70 5.12 -0.91 5.30
C GLU A 70 4.68 -0.37 3.92
N MET A 71 3.89 -1.14 3.18
CA MET A 71 3.32 -0.74 1.90
C MET A 71 2.52 0.57 2.03
N LEU A 72 1.57 0.63 2.96
CA LEU A 72 0.75 1.83 3.18
C LEU A 72 1.60 3.05 3.57
N HIS A 73 2.60 2.87 4.44
CA HIS A 73 3.51 3.95 4.81
C HIS A 73 4.33 4.45 3.61
N MET A 74 4.78 3.56 2.73
CA MET A 74 5.47 3.95 1.50
C MET A 74 4.57 4.75 0.56
N GLU A 75 3.32 4.33 0.37
CA GLU A 75 2.34 5.05 -0.45
C GLU A 75 2.02 6.43 0.14
N LEU A 76 1.82 6.50 1.45
CA LEU A 76 1.59 7.78 2.15
C LEU A 76 2.81 8.70 2.14
N SER A 77 4.00 8.17 2.01
CA SER A 77 5.25 8.93 1.95
C SER A 77 5.64 9.39 0.54
N ASP A 78 4.96 8.90 -0.52
CA ASP A 78 5.27 9.30 -1.89
C ASP A 78 5.12 10.81 -2.06
N ASN A 79 6.17 11.47 -2.53
CA ASN A 79 6.20 12.91 -2.78
C ASN A 79 6.56 13.27 -4.23
N GLN A 80 6.62 12.27 -5.11
CA GLN A 80 6.86 12.47 -6.54
C GLN A 80 5.59 12.30 -7.38
N LYS A 81 4.76 11.33 -7.03
CA LYS A 81 3.57 10.95 -7.79
C LYS A 81 2.27 11.30 -7.08
N ALA A 82 2.36 11.71 -5.82
CA ALA A 82 1.21 12.02 -5.00
C ALA A 82 0.53 13.33 -5.38
N HIS A 83 -0.80 13.30 -5.29
CA HIS A 83 -1.68 14.45 -5.37
C HIS A 83 -2.60 14.45 -4.15
N ILE A 84 -2.87 15.62 -3.58
CA ILE A 84 -3.75 15.80 -2.42
C ILE A 84 -4.99 16.56 -2.87
N MET A 85 -6.18 15.99 -2.53
CA MET A 85 -7.45 16.65 -2.77
C MET A 85 -7.60 17.85 -1.83
N GLN A 86 -8.02 18.97 -2.39
CA GLN A 86 -8.26 20.20 -1.66
C GLN A 86 -9.74 20.31 -1.24
N PRO A 87 -10.09 21.19 -0.28
CA PRO A 87 -11.47 21.41 0.16
C PRO A 87 -12.43 21.88 -0.95
N ASP A 88 -11.92 22.42 -2.04
CA ASP A 88 -12.68 22.82 -3.22
C ASP A 88 -12.88 21.68 -4.23
N GLY A 89 -12.35 20.47 -3.94
CA GLY A 89 -12.40 19.31 -4.81
C GLY A 89 -11.30 19.26 -5.87
N THR A 90 -10.43 20.27 -5.95
CA THR A 90 -9.29 20.25 -6.86
C THR A 90 -8.15 19.38 -6.33
N TRP A 91 -7.21 19.00 -7.19
CA TRP A 91 -6.05 18.20 -6.84
C TRP A 91 -4.78 19.02 -6.98
N ARG A 92 -3.95 19.00 -5.96
CA ARG A 92 -2.61 19.59 -5.99
C ARG A 92 -1.55 18.50 -5.92
N LYS A 93 -0.60 18.58 -6.85
CA LYS A 93 0.58 17.71 -6.83
C LYS A 93 1.44 18.02 -5.61
N VAL A 94 1.91 17.00 -4.92
CA VAL A 94 2.91 17.14 -3.86
C VAL A 94 4.25 17.50 -4.52
N ILE A 95 4.90 18.55 -4.02
CA ILE A 95 6.22 18.98 -4.50
C ILE A 95 7.23 18.61 -3.42
N ALA A 96 8.12 17.67 -3.75
CA ALA A 96 9.24 17.34 -2.89
C ALA A 96 10.23 18.52 -2.84
N GLN A 97 10.52 19.02 -1.66
CA GLN A 97 11.56 20.03 -1.45
C GLN A 97 12.94 19.38 -1.35
N GLU A 98 13.02 18.26 -0.67
CA GLU A 98 14.23 17.43 -0.50
C GLU A 98 13.82 15.96 -0.51
N ASN A 99 14.78 15.04 -0.72
CA ASN A 99 14.59 13.59 -0.62
C ASN A 99 13.37 13.06 -1.41
N GLN A 100 13.51 13.04 -2.71
CA GLN A 100 12.47 12.53 -3.61
C GLN A 100 12.20 11.06 -3.34
N PHE A 101 10.93 10.70 -3.10
CA PHE A 101 10.49 9.35 -2.83
C PHE A 101 9.30 8.96 -3.72
N CYS A 102 9.46 7.88 -4.49
CA CYS A 102 8.41 7.30 -5.32
C CYS A 102 8.10 5.89 -4.80
N ALA A 103 6.89 5.67 -4.31
CA ALA A 103 6.48 4.41 -3.73
C ALA A 103 6.61 3.25 -4.72
N GLN A 104 6.14 3.39 -5.95
CA GLN A 104 6.19 2.34 -6.96
C GLN A 104 7.61 1.92 -7.34
N ASN A 105 8.54 2.87 -7.43
CA ASN A 105 9.95 2.56 -7.68
C ASN A 105 10.56 1.78 -6.51
N ASN A 106 10.22 2.17 -5.29
CA ASN A 106 10.72 1.49 -4.09
C ASN A 106 10.11 0.08 -3.94
N PHE A 107 8.85 -0.12 -4.29
CA PHE A 107 8.24 -1.47 -4.35
C PHE A 107 8.99 -2.38 -5.32
N GLN A 108 9.37 -1.87 -6.48
CA GLN A 108 10.14 -2.64 -7.45
C GLN A 108 11.51 -3.03 -6.89
N ILE A 109 12.24 -2.09 -6.29
CA ILE A 109 13.55 -2.36 -5.65
C ILE A 109 13.42 -3.42 -4.54
N LEU A 110 12.39 -3.31 -3.70
CA LEU A 110 12.13 -4.28 -2.63
C LEU A 110 11.78 -5.66 -3.16
N ALA A 111 10.99 -5.73 -4.23
CA ALA A 111 10.66 -7.00 -4.88
C ALA A 111 11.89 -7.69 -5.44
N GLU A 112 12.76 -6.97 -6.15
CA GLU A 112 14.02 -7.48 -6.68
C GLU A 112 14.97 -7.96 -5.58
N LYS A 113 15.04 -7.22 -4.47
CA LYS A 113 15.85 -7.61 -3.31
C LYS A 113 15.36 -8.91 -2.69
N ARG A 114 14.05 -9.02 -2.45
CA ARG A 114 13.43 -10.23 -1.88
C ARG A 114 13.62 -11.46 -2.80
N ASP A 115 13.48 -11.28 -4.10
CA ASP A 115 13.71 -12.36 -5.07
C ASP A 115 15.16 -12.88 -5.00
N LYS A 116 16.15 -11.99 -4.97
CA LYS A 116 17.56 -12.36 -4.81
C LYS A 116 17.83 -13.12 -3.50
N GLU A 117 17.26 -12.66 -2.39
CA GLU A 117 17.38 -13.30 -1.08
C GLU A 117 16.77 -14.72 -1.09
N GLN A 118 15.60 -14.89 -1.71
CA GLN A 118 14.96 -16.19 -1.86
C GLN A 118 15.78 -17.13 -2.74
N GLN A 119 16.32 -16.64 -3.84
CA GLN A 119 17.16 -17.43 -4.74
C GLN A 119 18.47 -17.88 -4.04
N MET A 120 19.09 -17.01 -3.24
CA MET A 120 20.28 -17.36 -2.45
C MET A 120 19.95 -18.44 -1.41
N THR A 121 18.85 -18.30 -0.70
CA THR A 121 18.41 -19.28 0.31
C THR A 121 18.09 -20.63 -0.33
N LEU A 122 17.42 -20.63 -1.50
CA LEU A 122 17.15 -21.85 -2.27
C LEU A 122 18.43 -22.53 -2.74
N ARG A 123 19.40 -21.77 -3.26
CA ARG A 123 20.71 -22.31 -3.65
C ARG A 123 21.43 -22.97 -2.47
N GLN A 124 21.53 -22.28 -1.33
CA GLN A 124 22.14 -22.84 -0.13
C GLN A 124 21.48 -24.14 0.35
N LYS A 125 20.15 -24.26 0.23
CA LYS A 125 19.43 -25.48 0.57
C LYS A 125 19.66 -26.62 -0.41
N LEU A 126 19.93 -26.32 -1.68
CA LEU A 126 20.11 -27.30 -2.76
C LEU A 126 21.60 -27.70 -2.99
N GLU A 127 22.55 -26.88 -2.54
CA GLU A 127 23.99 -27.20 -2.64
C GLU A 127 24.37 -28.61 -2.18
N PRO A 128 23.82 -29.12 -1.05
CA PRO A 128 24.12 -30.49 -0.61
C PRO A 128 23.67 -31.59 -1.56
N TYR A 129 22.80 -31.29 -2.50
CA TYR A 129 22.20 -32.24 -3.44
C TYR A 129 22.74 -32.10 -4.88
N ILE A 130 23.63 -31.13 -5.13
CA ILE A 130 24.24 -30.95 -6.45
C ILE A 130 25.47 -31.87 -6.54
N PRO A 131 25.53 -32.85 -7.46
CA PRO A 131 26.69 -33.70 -7.60
C PRO A 131 27.91 -32.88 -8.02
N VAL A 132 29.00 -33.00 -7.25
CA VAL A 132 30.30 -32.43 -7.62
C VAL A 132 30.77 -33.18 -8.87
N LYS A 133 31.00 -32.44 -9.98
CA LYS A 133 31.54 -32.97 -11.23
C LYS A 133 33.03 -33.19 -11.10
#